data_46c10d5a5d010eb4e3da3016ae896e60
#
_entry.id   46c10d5a5d010eb4e3da3016ae896e60
#
_cell.length_a   1.000
_cell.length_b   1.000
_cell.length_c   1.000
_cell.angle_alpha   90.00
_cell.angle_beta   90.00
_cell.angle_gamma   90.00
#
_symmetry.space_group_name_H-M   'P 1'
#
loop_
_entity.id
_entity.type
_entity.pdbx_description
1 polymer ?
#
loop_
_entity_poly.entity_id
_entity_poly.type
_entity_poly.pdbx_seq_one_letter_code
_entity_poly.pdbx_strand_id
1 'polypeptide(L)'
;MYSRAEKTGVHRMGEVHRGKPKPLRPLKVVEKVVTDPSRDALLTEFGKTTLNDRYLLPGESYQDMFARVATAFADDIGHAQRLLESMSKLWFMPATPVLSNGGAERGLPISCFLNAVGDSLDGIMDTWNENVWLASNGGGIGTYWGGVRSIGEKVGQNGQTSGIIPFIRVMDSLTLAISQGSLRRGSAAVYLDIHHPEIEEFLEIRKPAGDFNRKSLNLHHGLNITDEFMIAVRDDLPFALRSPKNGEPLKHVNARKLWQKVLELRLQTGEPYIIFSDTVNKQMPSHQKKLGLKVRQSNLCSEIMLHTGLDHQGRERTAVCCLSSLNAETFMEWEKEEHFLEDVFRFLDNVLQDFIERA
;
A
#
# COMPACT_ATOMS: atom_id res chain seq x y z
N MET A 1 -34.27 -8.47 21.76
CA MET A 1 -33.35 -9.33 22.51
C MET A 1 -32.27 -9.81 21.53
N TYR A 2 -31.09 -9.19 21.58
CA TYR A 2 -29.95 -9.61 20.76
C TYR A 2 -29.13 -10.60 21.56
N SER A 3 -29.07 -11.87 21.11
CA SER A 3 -28.16 -12.85 21.70
C SER A 3 -26.72 -12.52 21.28
N ARG A 4 -25.87 -12.34 22.26
CA ARG A 4 -24.42 -12.24 22.07
C ARG A 4 -23.91 -13.59 21.56
N ALA A 5 -23.45 -13.64 20.30
CA ALA A 5 -22.56 -14.69 19.87
C ALA A 5 -21.17 -14.44 20.48
N GLU A 6 -20.58 -15.48 21.03
CA GLU A 6 -19.28 -15.47 21.67
C GLU A 6 -18.20 -14.98 20.71
N LYS A 7 -17.45 -13.96 21.15
CA LYS A 7 -16.33 -13.38 20.43
C LYS A 7 -15.13 -14.33 20.53
N THR A 8 -14.89 -15.11 19.50
CA THR A 8 -13.55 -15.69 19.27
C THR A 8 -12.58 -14.58 18.94
N GLY A 9 -11.46 -14.54 19.69
CA GLY A 9 -10.53 -13.43 19.79
C GLY A 9 -10.02 -12.88 18.46
N VAL A 10 -10.58 -11.77 18.08
CA VAL A 10 -9.95 -10.83 17.12
C VAL A 10 -9.11 -9.88 17.95
N HIS A 11 -7.79 -10.02 17.90
CA HIS A 11 -6.89 -9.00 18.43
C HIS A 11 -7.12 -7.72 17.61
N ARG A 12 -7.75 -6.73 18.22
CA ARG A 12 -7.94 -5.40 17.63
C ARG A 12 -6.59 -4.69 17.61
N MET A 13 -6.13 -4.22 16.44
CA MET A 13 -4.98 -3.31 16.35
C MET A 13 -5.07 -2.10 17.29
N GLY A 14 -6.27 -1.71 17.74
CA GLY A 14 -6.48 -0.64 18.71
C GLY A 14 -6.03 -0.93 20.15
N GLU A 15 -5.68 -2.18 20.49
CA GLU A 15 -5.15 -2.52 21.82
C GLU A 15 -3.63 -2.43 21.93
N VAL A 16 -2.92 -2.42 20.77
CA VAL A 16 -1.46 -2.35 20.73
C VAL A 16 -0.93 -0.99 21.24
N HIS A 17 -1.72 0.07 21.17
CA HIS A 17 -1.28 1.42 21.58
C HIS A 17 -1.53 1.80 23.05
N ARG A 18 -2.09 0.92 23.89
CA ARG A 18 -2.26 1.18 25.32
C ARG A 18 -1.20 0.55 26.22
N GLY A 19 -0.29 -0.23 25.64
CA GLY A 19 0.91 -0.70 26.34
C GLY A 19 1.94 0.42 26.43
N LYS A 20 2.56 0.64 27.61
CA LYS A 20 3.79 1.44 27.67
C LYS A 20 4.74 0.93 26.59
N PRO A 21 5.42 1.82 25.82
CA PRO A 21 6.39 1.38 24.83
C PRO A 21 7.34 0.38 25.50
N LYS A 22 7.49 -0.82 24.91
CA LYS A 22 8.51 -1.76 25.36
C LYS A 22 9.84 -1.01 25.27
N PRO A 23 10.70 -1.06 26.30
CA PRO A 23 11.99 -0.43 26.21
C PRO A 23 12.68 -1.00 24.97
N LEU A 24 13.16 -0.11 24.10
CA LEU A 24 14.00 -0.47 22.96
C LEU A 24 15.08 -1.42 23.46
N ARG A 25 15.41 -2.47 22.69
CA ARG A 25 16.58 -3.29 22.97
C ARG A 25 17.72 -2.33 23.31
N PRO A 26 18.47 -2.53 24.41
CA PRO A 26 19.65 -1.73 24.66
C PRO A 26 20.47 -1.82 23.39
N LEU A 27 20.72 -0.67 22.76
CA LEU A 27 21.67 -0.58 21.64
C LEU A 27 22.91 -1.33 22.10
N LYS A 28 23.24 -2.45 21.42
CA LYS A 28 24.57 -3.05 21.57
C LYS A 28 25.54 -1.88 21.47
N VAL A 29 26.56 -1.80 22.32
CA VAL A 29 27.62 -0.77 22.22
C VAL A 29 28.17 -0.90 20.82
N VAL A 30 27.63 -0.07 19.92
CA VAL A 30 27.91 -0.16 18.49
C VAL A 30 29.16 0.70 18.31
N GLU A 31 30.25 0.09 17.88
CA GLU A 31 31.35 0.84 17.29
C GLU A 31 30.73 1.77 16.26
N LYS A 32 31.08 3.06 16.31
CA LYS A 32 30.45 4.04 15.42
C LYS A 32 30.96 3.80 13.99
N VAL A 33 30.02 3.76 13.03
CA VAL A 33 30.36 3.84 11.62
C VAL A 33 31.09 5.15 11.32
N VAL A 34 32.00 5.12 10.38
CA VAL A 34 32.80 6.30 9.95
C VAL A 34 32.07 7.01 8.85
N THR A 35 31.68 8.26 9.11
CA THR A 35 31.02 9.12 8.12
C THR A 35 32.04 9.89 7.28
N ASP A 36 31.67 10.25 6.04
CA ASP A 36 32.46 11.07 5.14
C ASP A 36 31.66 12.32 4.73
N PRO A 37 31.81 13.45 5.44
CA PRO A 37 31.11 14.69 5.11
C PRO A 37 31.37 15.26 3.72
N SER A 38 32.50 14.89 3.07
CA SER A 38 32.79 15.35 1.73
C SER A 38 31.76 14.88 0.70
N ARG A 39 31.08 13.76 0.96
CA ARG A 39 30.03 13.20 0.11
C ARG A 39 28.74 14.04 0.10
N ASP A 40 28.58 14.99 1.01
CA ASP A 40 27.47 15.95 0.98
C ASP A 40 27.53 16.84 -0.29
N ALA A 41 28.69 16.91 -0.96
CA ALA A 41 28.83 17.55 -2.26
C ALA A 41 28.09 16.84 -3.40
N LEU A 42 27.76 15.56 -3.24
CA LEU A 42 26.94 14.78 -4.20
C LEU A 42 25.45 15.16 -4.13
N LEU A 43 25.00 15.73 -3.01
CA LEU A 43 23.61 16.14 -2.85
C LEU A 43 23.35 17.46 -3.57
N THR A 44 22.32 17.49 -4.41
CA THR A 44 21.84 18.74 -5.02
C THR A 44 21.22 19.66 -3.96
N GLU A 45 21.14 20.97 -4.23
CA GLU A 45 20.50 21.93 -3.31
C GLU A 45 19.04 21.57 -3.04
N PHE A 46 18.31 21.06 -4.06
CA PHE A 46 16.96 20.55 -3.89
C PHE A 46 16.93 19.32 -2.95
N GLY A 47 17.89 18.39 -3.12
CA GLY A 47 18.05 17.23 -2.25
C GLY A 47 18.31 17.63 -0.80
N LYS A 48 19.24 18.55 -0.56
CA LYS A 48 19.54 19.08 0.78
C LYS A 48 18.32 19.72 1.45
N THR A 49 17.60 20.57 0.70
CA THR A 49 16.37 21.20 1.20
C THR A 49 15.33 20.14 1.58
N THR A 50 15.13 19.13 0.73
CA THR A 50 14.17 18.05 0.98
C THR A 50 14.54 17.22 2.21
N LEU A 51 15.83 16.89 2.38
CA LEU A 51 16.32 16.15 3.54
C LEU A 51 16.13 16.94 4.84
N ASN A 52 16.47 18.24 4.84
CA ASN A 52 16.29 19.12 5.98
C ASN A 52 14.81 19.23 6.38
N ASP A 53 13.91 19.36 5.42
CA ASP A 53 12.48 19.60 5.69
C ASP A 53 11.78 18.37 6.26
N ARG A 54 12.21 17.15 5.90
CA ARG A 54 11.39 15.96 6.11
C ARG A 54 12.10 14.76 6.73
N TYR A 55 13.43 14.64 6.61
CA TYR A 55 14.13 13.40 6.92
C TYR A 55 15.00 13.48 8.16
N LEU A 56 15.72 14.59 8.33
CA LEU A 56 16.64 14.75 9.45
C LEU A 56 15.92 14.80 10.80
N LEU A 57 16.55 14.24 11.81
CA LEU A 57 16.20 14.48 13.20
C LEU A 57 16.86 15.79 13.66
N PRO A 58 16.36 16.43 14.74
CA PRO A 58 16.96 17.62 15.27
C PRO A 58 18.46 17.45 15.58
N GLY A 59 19.30 18.25 14.91
CA GLY A 59 20.74 18.22 15.08
C GLY A 59 21.51 17.20 14.23
N GLU A 60 20.82 16.41 13.38
CA GLU A 60 21.49 15.52 12.44
C GLU A 60 22.07 16.27 11.24
N SER A 61 23.28 15.86 10.80
CA SER A 61 23.78 16.09 9.45
C SER A 61 23.22 15.06 8.46
N TYR A 62 23.44 15.25 7.16
CA TYR A 62 23.04 14.26 6.14
C TYR A 62 23.72 12.92 6.36
N GLN A 63 25.00 12.92 6.71
CA GLN A 63 25.76 11.69 6.99
C GLN A 63 25.31 11.02 8.29
N ASP A 64 24.90 11.77 9.32
CA ASP A 64 24.35 11.21 10.55
C ASP A 64 23.02 10.48 10.29
N MET A 65 22.17 11.02 9.41
CA MET A 65 20.93 10.37 8.98
C MET A 65 21.23 9.03 8.29
N PHE A 66 22.15 9.00 7.32
CA PHE A 66 22.53 7.75 6.65
C PHE A 66 23.15 6.76 7.63
N ALA A 67 24.00 7.23 8.54
CA ALA A 67 24.61 6.40 9.59
C ALA A 67 23.56 5.79 10.54
N ARG A 68 22.57 6.58 10.96
CA ARG A 68 21.45 6.11 11.80
C ARG A 68 20.69 4.98 11.10
N VAL A 69 20.29 5.19 9.86
CA VAL A 69 19.49 4.22 9.10
C VAL A 69 20.30 2.97 8.78
N ALA A 70 21.56 3.11 8.36
CA ALA A 70 22.45 1.97 8.13
C ALA A 70 22.63 1.12 9.40
N THR A 71 22.90 1.77 10.54
CA THR A 71 23.12 1.08 11.82
C THR A 71 21.85 0.40 12.34
N ALA A 72 20.67 1.01 12.11
CA ALA A 72 19.39 0.48 12.57
C ALA A 72 19.06 -0.89 11.96
N PHE A 73 19.45 -1.11 10.71
CA PHE A 73 19.02 -2.28 9.93
C PHE A 73 20.19 -3.15 9.44
N ALA A 74 21.39 -2.98 9.99
CA ALA A 74 22.52 -3.84 9.70
C ALA A 74 22.60 -5.04 10.64
N ASP A 75 23.19 -6.13 10.18
CA ASP A 75 23.48 -7.31 10.99
C ASP A 75 24.67 -7.09 11.94
N ASP A 76 25.66 -6.34 11.48
CA ASP A 76 26.90 -6.03 12.19
C ASP A 76 27.49 -4.68 11.74
N ILE A 77 28.59 -4.26 12.36
CA ILE A 77 29.23 -2.98 12.08
C ILE A 77 29.82 -2.90 10.67
N GLY A 78 30.33 -4.00 10.15
CA GLY A 78 30.87 -4.08 8.78
C GLY A 78 29.76 -3.87 7.74
N HIS A 79 28.63 -4.55 7.93
CA HIS A 79 27.43 -4.35 7.11
C HIS A 79 26.90 -2.90 7.22
N ALA A 80 26.84 -2.34 8.44
CA ALA A 80 26.43 -0.95 8.65
C ALA A 80 27.36 0.04 7.90
N GLN A 81 28.68 -0.19 7.92
CA GLN A 81 29.62 0.66 7.22
C GLN A 81 29.43 0.60 5.70
N ARG A 82 29.26 -0.60 5.11
CA ARG A 82 29.02 -0.76 3.67
C ARG A 82 27.69 -0.14 3.22
N LEU A 83 26.64 -0.27 4.03
CA LEU A 83 25.34 0.38 3.79
C LEU A 83 25.46 1.89 3.84
N LEU A 84 26.13 2.45 4.84
CA LEU A 84 26.40 3.89 4.93
C LEU A 84 27.14 4.40 3.70
N GLU A 85 28.18 3.69 3.28
CA GLU A 85 28.98 4.06 2.09
C GLU A 85 28.10 4.05 0.84
N SER A 86 27.31 3.02 0.64
CA SER A 86 26.43 2.89 -0.52
C SER A 86 25.35 3.96 -0.58
N MET A 87 24.73 4.29 0.55
CA MET A 87 23.74 5.38 0.64
C MET A 87 24.40 6.75 0.41
N SER A 88 25.55 7.01 1.05
CA SER A 88 26.25 8.30 0.95
C SER A 88 26.89 8.54 -0.42
N LYS A 89 27.21 7.49 -1.18
CA LYS A 89 27.62 7.54 -2.60
C LYS A 89 26.42 7.67 -3.55
N LEU A 90 25.20 7.67 -3.04
CA LEU A 90 23.95 7.68 -3.82
C LEU A 90 23.79 6.48 -4.77
N TRP A 91 24.40 5.35 -4.44
CA TRP A 91 24.22 4.11 -5.21
C TRP A 91 22.88 3.46 -4.95
N PHE A 92 22.40 3.59 -3.70
CA PHE A 92 21.11 3.11 -3.28
C PHE A 92 20.45 4.09 -2.31
N MET A 93 19.14 4.20 -2.41
CA MET A 93 18.36 5.09 -1.57
C MET A 93 17.13 4.36 -1.01
N PRO A 94 17.05 4.15 0.31
CA PRO A 94 15.85 3.64 0.95
C PRO A 94 14.66 4.56 0.76
N ALA A 95 13.45 4.00 0.77
CA ALA A 95 12.22 4.76 0.66
C ALA A 95 12.06 5.77 1.81
N THR A 96 11.27 6.82 1.57
CA THR A 96 11.02 7.90 2.54
C THR A 96 10.74 7.40 3.97
N PRO A 97 9.83 6.44 4.23
CA PRO A 97 9.59 5.99 5.60
C PRO A 97 10.79 5.30 6.25
N VAL A 98 11.62 4.62 5.46
CA VAL A 98 12.83 3.98 5.97
C VAL A 98 13.85 5.03 6.38
N LEU A 99 14.10 6.03 5.53
CA LEU A 99 15.06 7.12 5.82
C LEU A 99 14.59 8.03 6.97
N SER A 100 13.30 8.38 6.99
CA SER A 100 12.79 9.31 8.00
C SER A 100 12.55 8.65 9.35
N ASN A 101 12.10 7.39 9.39
CA ASN A 101 11.64 6.70 10.59
C ASN A 101 12.61 5.61 11.07
N GLY A 102 13.49 5.10 10.20
CA GLY A 102 14.45 4.06 10.54
C GLY A 102 15.41 4.51 11.65
N GLY A 103 15.54 3.70 12.71
CA GLY A 103 16.33 4.04 13.89
C GLY A 103 15.79 5.20 14.73
N ALA A 104 14.56 5.69 14.44
CA ALA A 104 13.89 6.73 15.19
C ALA A 104 12.64 6.19 15.90
N GLU A 105 12.16 6.91 16.91
CA GLU A 105 10.94 6.55 17.68
C GLU A 105 9.64 7.00 16.99
N ARG A 106 9.71 7.53 15.77
CA ARG A 106 8.56 8.07 15.03
C ARG A 106 8.16 7.18 13.86
N GLY A 107 6.86 6.96 13.67
CA GLY A 107 6.31 6.27 12.50
C GLY A 107 6.78 4.82 12.32
N LEU A 108 6.48 4.28 11.16
CA LEU A 108 6.89 2.94 10.74
C LEU A 108 7.83 3.02 9.53
N PRO A 109 8.80 2.11 9.38
CA PRO A 109 9.71 2.09 8.23
C PRO A 109 9.08 1.42 7.00
N ILE A 110 7.74 1.42 6.89
CA ILE A 110 6.99 0.75 5.82
C ILE A 110 6.34 1.79 4.91
N SER A 111 6.50 1.59 3.61
CA SER A 111 6.03 2.54 2.59
C SER A 111 4.58 2.36 2.21
N CYS A 112 4.13 1.10 2.07
CA CYS A 112 2.81 0.78 1.55
C CYS A 112 2.15 -0.35 2.30
N PHE A 113 0.81 -0.26 2.36
CA PHE A 113 -0.08 -1.27 2.92
C PHE A 113 -1.17 -1.62 1.92
N LEU A 114 -1.57 -2.89 1.90
CA LEU A 114 -2.64 -3.39 1.06
C LEU A 114 -3.63 -4.12 1.94
N ASN A 115 -4.91 -3.75 1.86
CA ASN A 115 -5.97 -4.41 2.61
C ASN A 115 -7.25 -4.60 1.76
N ALA A 116 -8.19 -5.35 2.27
CA ALA A 116 -9.45 -5.64 1.59
C ALA A 116 -10.62 -5.36 2.52
N VAL A 117 -11.70 -4.79 1.98
CA VAL A 117 -12.90 -4.47 2.73
C VAL A 117 -13.78 -5.71 2.86
N GLY A 118 -14.18 -6.04 4.09
CA GLY A 118 -15.18 -7.06 4.36
C GLY A 118 -16.60 -6.61 3.97
N ASP A 119 -17.43 -7.54 3.45
CA ASP A 119 -18.81 -7.25 3.01
C ASP A 119 -19.77 -7.16 4.21
N SER A 120 -19.48 -6.26 5.13
CA SER A 120 -20.32 -5.93 6.29
C SER A 120 -20.04 -4.49 6.75
N LEU A 121 -20.96 -3.92 7.52
CA LEU A 121 -20.72 -2.59 8.10
C LEU A 121 -19.51 -2.60 9.04
N ASP A 122 -19.36 -3.65 9.84
CA ASP A 122 -18.21 -3.83 10.73
C ASP A 122 -16.91 -3.91 9.91
N GLY A 123 -16.87 -4.71 8.83
CA GLY A 123 -15.68 -4.81 7.95
C GLY A 123 -15.31 -3.49 7.27
N ILE A 124 -16.30 -2.69 6.87
CA ILE A 124 -16.07 -1.35 6.32
C ILE A 124 -15.49 -0.41 7.40
N MET A 125 -16.07 -0.43 8.60
CA MET A 125 -15.60 0.40 9.73
C MET A 125 -14.19 0.00 10.19
N ASP A 126 -13.90 -1.29 10.27
CA ASP A 126 -12.59 -1.81 10.63
C ASP A 126 -11.53 -1.39 9.59
N THR A 127 -11.85 -1.47 8.30
CA THR A 127 -10.95 -1.00 7.23
C THR A 127 -10.70 0.51 7.31
N TRP A 128 -11.71 1.33 7.57
CA TRP A 128 -11.52 2.77 7.77
C TRP A 128 -10.63 3.07 8.97
N ASN A 129 -10.86 2.38 10.09
CA ASN A 129 -10.04 2.52 11.29
C ASN A 129 -8.59 2.13 11.02
N GLU A 130 -8.36 0.99 10.37
CA GLU A 130 -7.02 0.56 9.97
C GLU A 130 -6.35 1.61 9.08
N ASN A 131 -7.04 2.09 8.04
CA ASN A 131 -6.51 3.08 7.11
C ASN A 131 -6.12 4.41 7.77
N VAL A 132 -6.86 4.86 8.79
CA VAL A 132 -6.51 6.04 9.58
C VAL A 132 -5.17 5.85 10.29
N TRP A 133 -4.98 4.70 10.96
CA TRP A 133 -3.72 4.40 11.65
C TRP A 133 -2.55 4.22 10.68
N LEU A 134 -2.74 3.53 9.57
CA LEU A 134 -1.71 3.33 8.55
C LEU A 134 -1.28 4.67 7.94
N ALA A 135 -2.24 5.54 7.60
CA ALA A 135 -1.95 6.87 7.05
C ALA A 135 -1.24 7.77 8.07
N SER A 136 -1.63 7.72 9.35
CA SER A 136 -1.00 8.50 10.43
C SER A 136 0.47 8.11 10.66
N ASN A 137 0.84 6.89 10.32
CA ASN A 137 2.22 6.39 10.36
C ASN A 137 2.98 6.55 9.04
N GLY A 138 2.41 7.26 8.07
CA GLY A 138 3.07 7.60 6.81
C GLY A 138 2.94 6.55 5.71
N GLY A 139 2.10 5.53 5.89
CA GLY A 139 1.85 4.50 4.88
C GLY A 139 1.00 4.99 3.70
N GLY A 140 1.36 4.61 2.48
CA GLY A 140 0.47 4.65 1.32
C GLY A 140 -0.41 3.41 1.32
N ILE A 141 -1.69 3.52 0.91
CA ILE A 141 -2.66 2.45 1.10
C ILE A 141 -3.27 2.04 -0.24
N GLY A 142 -3.40 0.73 -0.48
CA GLY A 142 -4.20 0.16 -1.56
C GLY A 142 -5.32 -0.70 -0.97
N THR A 143 -6.58 -0.31 -1.18
CA THR A 143 -7.75 -0.98 -0.58
C THR A 143 -8.63 -1.62 -1.66
N TYR A 144 -8.93 -2.90 -1.51
CA TYR A 144 -9.82 -3.64 -2.41
C TYR A 144 -11.27 -3.55 -1.96
N TRP A 145 -12.14 -3.10 -2.87
CA TRP A 145 -13.58 -2.95 -2.64
C TRP A 145 -14.45 -3.96 -3.41
N GLY A 146 -13.85 -4.74 -4.30
CA GLY A 146 -14.57 -5.66 -5.18
C GLY A 146 -15.32 -6.80 -4.47
N GLY A 147 -15.08 -7.01 -3.18
CA GLY A 147 -15.82 -7.98 -2.38
C GLY A 147 -17.09 -7.44 -1.73
N VAL A 148 -17.32 -6.12 -1.75
CA VAL A 148 -18.48 -5.49 -1.11
C VAL A 148 -19.67 -5.45 -2.09
N ARG A 149 -20.85 -5.84 -1.61
CA ARG A 149 -22.09 -5.89 -2.41
C ARG A 149 -22.48 -4.53 -2.98
N SER A 150 -23.09 -4.56 -4.16
CA SER A 150 -23.46 -3.36 -4.90
C SER A 150 -24.78 -2.73 -4.44
N ILE A 151 -25.03 -1.50 -4.90
CA ILE A 151 -26.26 -0.76 -4.65
C ILE A 151 -27.51 -1.62 -4.91
N GLY A 152 -28.49 -1.54 -4.02
CA GLY A 152 -29.77 -2.24 -4.12
C GLY A 152 -29.76 -3.70 -3.65
N GLU A 153 -28.58 -4.28 -3.37
CA GLU A 153 -28.52 -5.65 -2.80
C GLU A 153 -29.01 -5.66 -1.34
N LYS A 154 -29.60 -6.78 -0.94
CA LYS A 154 -30.23 -6.93 0.39
C LYS A 154 -29.22 -6.85 1.54
N VAL A 155 -29.56 -6.08 2.57
CA VAL A 155 -28.85 -5.96 3.84
C VAL A 155 -29.80 -6.37 4.96
N GLY A 156 -29.48 -7.43 5.70
CA GLY A 156 -30.33 -7.95 6.75
C GLY A 156 -31.72 -8.35 6.24
N GLN A 157 -32.75 -8.15 7.07
CA GLN A 157 -34.11 -8.57 6.72
C GLN A 157 -34.90 -7.51 5.93
N ASN A 158 -34.60 -6.22 6.10
CA ASN A 158 -35.47 -5.12 5.64
C ASN A 158 -34.75 -4.00 4.90
N GLY A 159 -33.47 -4.13 4.60
CA GLY A 159 -32.68 -3.07 4.01
C GLY A 159 -32.09 -3.40 2.63
N GLN A 160 -31.73 -2.34 1.92
CA GLN A 160 -30.91 -2.41 0.71
C GLN A 160 -29.69 -1.50 0.90
N THR A 161 -28.55 -1.90 0.37
CA THR A 161 -27.33 -1.08 0.43
C THR A 161 -27.40 0.10 -0.52
N SER A 162 -26.78 1.21 -0.12
CA SER A 162 -26.53 2.40 -0.96
C SER A 162 -25.37 2.20 -1.95
N GLY A 163 -24.75 1.01 -1.94
CA GLY A 163 -23.59 0.68 -2.78
C GLY A 163 -22.27 1.11 -2.17
N ILE A 164 -21.17 0.88 -2.92
CA ILE A 164 -19.80 1.13 -2.44
C ILE A 164 -19.39 2.60 -2.52
N ILE A 165 -19.92 3.36 -3.47
CA ILE A 165 -19.47 4.73 -3.76
C ILE A 165 -19.56 5.67 -2.56
N PRO A 166 -20.66 5.71 -1.76
CA PRO A 166 -20.73 6.54 -0.57
C PRO A 166 -19.69 6.19 0.49
N PHE A 167 -19.37 4.91 0.66
CA PHE A 167 -18.35 4.46 1.61
C PHE A 167 -16.94 4.81 1.13
N ILE A 168 -16.66 4.70 -0.16
CA ILE A 168 -15.41 5.18 -0.78
C ILE A 168 -15.27 6.70 -0.57
N ARG A 169 -16.36 7.46 -0.66
CA ARG A 169 -16.35 8.92 -0.41
C ARG A 169 -15.94 9.25 1.04
N VAL A 170 -16.36 8.47 2.02
CA VAL A 170 -15.90 8.62 3.41
C VAL A 170 -14.39 8.37 3.50
N MET A 171 -13.89 7.31 2.88
CA MET A 171 -12.46 7.01 2.83
C MET A 171 -11.66 8.15 2.17
N ASP A 172 -12.18 8.77 1.12
CA ASP A 172 -11.57 9.95 0.48
C ASP A 172 -11.35 11.08 1.49
N SER A 173 -12.37 11.39 2.27
CA SER A 173 -12.32 12.44 3.29
C SER A 173 -11.39 12.09 4.45
N LEU A 174 -11.39 10.84 4.92
CA LEU A 174 -10.47 10.35 5.94
C LEU A 174 -9.01 10.45 5.47
N THR A 175 -8.73 10.00 4.25
CA THR A 175 -7.39 10.05 3.67
C THR A 175 -6.87 11.49 3.56
N LEU A 176 -7.72 12.43 3.18
CA LEU A 176 -7.37 13.85 3.09
C LEU A 176 -7.09 14.45 4.47
N ALA A 177 -7.85 14.06 5.49
CA ALA A 177 -7.73 14.61 6.85
C ALA A 177 -6.49 14.12 7.60
N ILE A 178 -5.98 12.92 7.26
CA ILE A 178 -4.90 12.26 8.00
C ILE A 178 -3.55 12.49 7.31
N SER A 179 -2.55 12.79 8.11
CA SER A 179 -1.16 12.88 7.65
C SER A 179 -0.19 12.54 8.77
N GLN A 180 0.99 12.06 8.42
CA GLN A 180 2.10 11.91 9.37
C GLN A 180 2.76 13.28 9.57
N GLY A 181 2.18 14.15 10.40
CA GLY A 181 2.67 15.51 10.62
C GLY A 181 2.89 16.25 9.29
N SER A 182 4.04 16.91 9.15
CA SER A 182 4.46 17.55 7.88
C SER A 182 5.21 16.60 6.92
N LEU A 183 5.50 15.34 7.35
CA LEU A 183 6.38 14.44 6.63
C LEU A 183 5.72 13.83 5.39
N ARG A 184 4.53 13.24 5.55
CA ARG A 184 3.83 12.56 4.48
C ARG A 184 2.31 12.70 4.65
N ARG A 185 1.64 13.22 3.61
CA ARG A 185 0.17 13.28 3.57
C ARG A 185 -0.41 11.89 3.35
N GLY A 186 -1.59 11.63 3.93
CA GLY A 186 -2.35 10.43 3.64
C GLY A 186 -2.64 10.33 2.13
N SER A 187 -2.39 9.16 1.57
CA SER A 187 -2.65 8.86 0.15
C SER A 187 -3.12 7.42 0.02
N ALA A 188 -4.18 7.21 -0.74
CA ALA A 188 -4.73 5.88 -0.94
C ALA A 188 -5.25 5.67 -2.35
N ALA A 189 -5.22 4.41 -2.79
CA ALA A 189 -5.86 3.92 -3.99
C ALA A 189 -6.96 2.92 -3.62
N VAL A 190 -8.05 2.93 -4.37
CA VAL A 190 -9.16 2.00 -4.26
C VAL A 190 -9.24 1.14 -5.51
N TYR A 191 -9.44 -0.17 -5.33
CA TYR A 191 -9.43 -1.14 -6.42
C TYR A 191 -10.76 -1.85 -6.55
N LEU A 192 -11.22 -2.01 -7.79
CA LEU A 192 -12.48 -2.67 -8.11
C LEU A 192 -12.32 -3.63 -9.29
N ASP A 193 -13.08 -4.70 -9.29
CA ASP A 193 -13.13 -5.64 -10.41
C ASP A 193 -13.99 -5.09 -11.54
N ILE A 194 -13.58 -5.31 -12.78
CA ILE A 194 -14.29 -4.85 -13.99
C ILE A 194 -15.72 -5.40 -14.08
N HIS A 195 -15.99 -6.53 -13.45
CA HIS A 195 -17.32 -7.14 -13.42
C HIS A 195 -18.23 -6.65 -12.29
N HIS A 196 -17.76 -5.75 -11.43
CA HIS A 196 -18.58 -5.21 -10.33
C HIS A 196 -19.76 -4.38 -10.88
N PRO A 197 -20.99 -4.50 -10.34
CA PRO A 197 -22.16 -3.79 -10.87
C PRO A 197 -22.05 -2.27 -10.87
N GLU A 198 -21.29 -1.67 -9.96
CA GLU A 198 -21.09 -0.22 -9.87
C GLU A 198 -19.87 0.28 -10.66
N ILE A 199 -19.30 -0.55 -11.54
CA ILE A 199 -18.07 -0.21 -12.28
C ILE A 199 -18.19 1.09 -13.09
N GLU A 200 -19.32 1.33 -13.74
CA GLU A 200 -19.50 2.51 -14.60
C GLU A 200 -19.47 3.82 -13.79
N GLU A 201 -20.01 3.80 -12.56
CA GLU A 201 -19.95 4.94 -11.65
C GLU A 201 -18.57 5.06 -10.99
N PHE A 202 -17.97 3.94 -10.57
CA PHE A 202 -16.62 3.91 -10.02
C PHE A 202 -15.59 4.53 -10.97
N LEU A 203 -15.70 4.28 -12.25
CA LEU A 203 -14.84 4.91 -13.27
C LEU A 203 -14.89 6.44 -13.26
N GLU A 204 -15.98 7.02 -12.82
CA GLU A 204 -16.23 8.47 -12.84
C GLU A 204 -16.01 9.18 -11.49
N ILE A 205 -15.55 8.46 -10.45
CA ILE A 205 -15.42 9.05 -9.10
C ILE A 205 -14.48 10.25 -9.05
N ARG A 206 -13.48 10.32 -9.94
CA ARG A 206 -12.53 11.45 -10.02
C ARG A 206 -12.98 12.59 -10.95
N LYS A 207 -14.05 12.42 -11.69
CA LYS A 207 -14.59 13.56 -12.47
C LYS A 207 -15.25 14.57 -11.53
N PRO A 208 -14.87 15.87 -11.56
CA PRO A 208 -15.39 16.87 -10.64
C PRO A 208 -16.83 17.30 -10.95
N ALA A 209 -17.47 16.75 -11.99
CA ALA A 209 -18.83 17.06 -12.40
C ALA A 209 -19.83 16.03 -11.84
N GLY A 210 -21.05 16.47 -11.54
CA GLY A 210 -22.14 15.66 -11.04
C GLY A 210 -22.34 15.78 -9.53
N ASP A 211 -22.99 14.79 -8.90
CA ASP A 211 -23.24 14.78 -7.46
C ASP A 211 -21.92 14.61 -6.67
N PHE A 212 -21.54 15.65 -5.95
CA PHE A 212 -20.31 15.69 -5.15
C PHE A 212 -20.27 14.59 -4.09
N ASN A 213 -21.40 14.15 -3.55
CA ASN A 213 -21.45 13.08 -2.55
C ASN A 213 -21.07 11.71 -3.12
N ARG A 214 -21.01 11.58 -4.45
CA ARG A 214 -20.64 10.37 -5.18
C ARG A 214 -19.30 10.52 -5.90
N LYS A 215 -18.46 11.46 -5.46
CA LYS A 215 -17.11 11.72 -6.02
C LYS A 215 -16.04 11.56 -4.97
N SER A 216 -14.85 11.14 -5.41
CA SER A 216 -13.67 10.94 -4.58
C SER A 216 -12.46 11.50 -5.34
N LEU A 217 -12.18 12.79 -5.13
CA LEU A 217 -11.21 13.52 -5.93
C LEU A 217 -9.77 13.38 -5.43
N ASN A 218 -9.58 12.88 -4.20
CA ASN A 218 -8.27 12.74 -3.56
C ASN A 218 -7.75 11.29 -3.60
N LEU A 219 -8.62 10.30 -3.79
CA LEU A 219 -8.23 8.90 -3.95
C LEU A 219 -7.79 8.62 -5.39
N HIS A 220 -6.78 7.79 -5.53
CA HIS A 220 -6.50 7.09 -6.78
C HIS A 220 -7.42 5.89 -6.93
N HIS A 221 -7.62 5.40 -8.15
CA HIS A 221 -8.42 4.21 -8.36
C HIS A 221 -7.83 3.30 -9.43
N GLY A 222 -8.06 1.99 -9.28
CA GLY A 222 -7.56 0.96 -10.18
C GLY A 222 -8.61 -0.09 -10.50
N LEU A 223 -8.43 -0.74 -11.62
CA LEU A 223 -9.29 -1.78 -12.14
C LEU A 223 -8.55 -3.10 -12.24
N ASN A 224 -9.21 -4.16 -11.77
CA ASN A 224 -8.82 -5.53 -12.07
C ASN A 224 -9.52 -5.98 -13.35
N ILE A 225 -8.76 -6.24 -14.38
CA ILE A 225 -9.21 -6.69 -15.70
C ILE A 225 -8.96 -8.19 -15.81
N THR A 226 -9.99 -8.94 -16.24
CA THR A 226 -9.91 -10.38 -16.44
C THR A 226 -9.67 -10.73 -17.91
N ASP A 227 -9.13 -11.94 -18.18
CA ASP A 227 -8.99 -12.47 -19.53
C ASP A 227 -10.38 -12.61 -20.20
N GLU A 228 -11.43 -13.04 -19.44
CA GLU A 228 -12.82 -13.10 -19.91
C GLU A 228 -13.30 -11.75 -20.46
N PHE A 229 -13.06 -10.66 -19.73
CA PHE A 229 -13.42 -9.32 -20.16
C PHE A 229 -12.70 -8.93 -21.45
N MET A 230 -11.38 -9.17 -21.54
CA MET A 230 -10.60 -8.81 -22.73
C MET A 230 -11.01 -9.63 -23.97
N ILE A 231 -11.41 -10.89 -23.80
CA ILE A 231 -11.99 -11.69 -24.87
C ILE A 231 -13.33 -11.07 -25.32
N ALA A 232 -14.20 -10.69 -24.38
CA ALA A 232 -15.47 -10.03 -24.70
C ALA A 232 -15.26 -8.67 -25.40
N VAL A 233 -14.22 -7.91 -25.04
CA VAL A 233 -13.81 -6.68 -25.74
C VAL A 233 -13.38 -6.97 -27.17
N ARG A 234 -12.50 -7.96 -27.37
CA ARG A 234 -12.00 -8.35 -28.70
C ARG A 234 -13.15 -8.74 -29.64
N ASP A 235 -14.05 -9.56 -29.14
CA ASP A 235 -15.12 -10.18 -29.94
C ASP A 235 -16.43 -9.35 -29.92
N ASP A 236 -16.42 -8.15 -29.27
CA ASP A 236 -17.56 -7.22 -29.16
C ASP A 236 -18.82 -7.86 -28.55
N LEU A 237 -18.62 -8.62 -27.48
CA LEU A 237 -19.68 -9.38 -26.81
C LEU A 237 -20.29 -8.62 -25.62
N PRO A 238 -21.52 -8.99 -25.21
CA PRO A 238 -22.04 -8.60 -23.92
C PRO A 238 -21.17 -9.17 -22.78
N PHE A 239 -20.98 -8.37 -21.74
CA PHE A 239 -20.24 -8.76 -20.54
C PHE A 239 -21.14 -8.64 -19.30
N ALA A 240 -21.16 -9.67 -18.46
CA ALA A 240 -22.00 -9.72 -17.28
C ALA A 240 -21.33 -8.98 -16.11
N LEU A 241 -22.01 -8.00 -15.54
CA LEU A 241 -21.68 -7.44 -14.24
C LEU A 241 -22.35 -8.32 -13.17
N ARG A 242 -21.55 -8.74 -12.18
CA ARG A 242 -21.93 -9.81 -11.25
C ARG A 242 -21.96 -9.33 -9.81
N SER A 243 -22.92 -9.83 -9.04
CA SER A 243 -22.93 -9.62 -7.59
C SER A 243 -21.66 -10.18 -6.94
N PRO A 244 -20.92 -9.40 -6.15
CA PRO A 244 -19.77 -9.91 -5.40
C PRO A 244 -20.16 -11.00 -4.38
N LYS A 245 -21.41 -11.02 -3.92
CA LYS A 245 -21.89 -11.92 -2.89
C LYS A 245 -22.03 -13.36 -3.38
N ASN A 246 -22.55 -13.56 -4.60
CA ASN A 246 -22.90 -14.90 -5.08
C ASN A 246 -22.47 -15.16 -6.54
N GLY A 247 -21.86 -14.16 -7.22
CA GLY A 247 -21.42 -14.27 -8.60
C GLY A 247 -22.54 -14.22 -9.65
N GLU A 248 -23.80 -14.01 -9.25
CA GLU A 248 -24.93 -13.96 -10.19
C GLU A 248 -24.87 -12.72 -11.07
N PRO A 249 -25.20 -12.83 -12.36
CA PRO A 249 -25.32 -11.70 -13.27
C PRO A 249 -26.47 -10.77 -12.82
N LEU A 250 -26.16 -9.49 -12.57
CA LEU A 250 -27.15 -8.46 -12.26
C LEU A 250 -27.47 -7.57 -13.45
N LYS A 251 -26.48 -7.33 -14.32
CA LYS A 251 -26.59 -6.44 -15.50
C LYS A 251 -25.64 -6.93 -16.59
N HIS A 252 -25.99 -6.67 -17.83
CA HIS A 252 -25.08 -6.85 -18.97
C HIS A 252 -24.74 -5.51 -19.60
N VAL A 253 -23.48 -5.35 -19.97
CA VAL A 253 -22.95 -4.17 -20.69
C VAL A 253 -22.22 -4.63 -21.95
N ASN A 254 -22.06 -3.74 -22.92
CA ASN A 254 -21.18 -4.03 -24.04
C ASN A 254 -19.72 -3.88 -23.60
N ALA A 255 -18.94 -4.95 -23.68
CA ALA A 255 -17.55 -4.97 -23.18
C ALA A 255 -16.67 -3.93 -23.89
N ARG A 256 -16.79 -3.80 -25.22
CA ARG A 256 -15.98 -2.87 -26.01
C ARG A 256 -16.29 -1.41 -25.65
N LYS A 257 -17.56 -1.06 -25.45
CA LYS A 257 -17.95 0.29 -25.01
C LYS A 257 -17.45 0.60 -23.60
N LEU A 258 -17.52 -0.38 -22.69
CA LEU A 258 -16.98 -0.22 -21.34
C LEU A 258 -15.46 -0.02 -21.38
N TRP A 259 -14.75 -0.79 -22.22
CA TRP A 259 -13.30 -0.62 -22.40
C TRP A 259 -12.93 0.74 -23.00
N GLN A 260 -13.67 1.20 -24.02
CA GLN A 260 -13.50 2.55 -24.57
C GLN A 260 -13.66 3.61 -23.50
N LYS A 261 -14.69 3.51 -22.65
CA LYS A 261 -14.89 4.42 -21.53
C LYS A 261 -13.70 4.41 -20.55
N VAL A 262 -13.14 3.25 -20.24
CA VAL A 262 -11.92 3.15 -19.40
C VAL A 262 -10.76 3.92 -20.03
N LEU A 263 -10.50 3.72 -21.33
CA LEU A 263 -9.40 4.38 -22.03
C LEU A 263 -9.59 5.89 -22.15
N GLU A 264 -10.81 6.34 -22.44
CA GLU A 264 -11.15 7.77 -22.51
C GLU A 264 -10.94 8.47 -21.16
N LEU A 265 -11.39 7.85 -20.06
CA LEU A 265 -11.18 8.38 -18.72
C LEU A 265 -9.70 8.40 -18.34
N ARG A 266 -8.96 7.37 -18.69
CA ARG A 266 -7.54 7.30 -18.47
C ARG A 266 -6.78 8.38 -19.24
N LEU A 267 -7.19 8.67 -20.46
CA LEU A 267 -6.63 9.78 -21.25
C LEU A 267 -6.94 11.15 -20.61
N GLN A 268 -8.14 11.33 -20.06
CA GLN A 268 -8.58 12.60 -19.48
C GLN A 268 -7.99 12.87 -18.10
N THR A 269 -7.80 11.84 -17.27
CA THR A 269 -7.48 11.97 -15.84
C THR A 269 -6.16 11.31 -15.43
N GLY A 270 -5.54 10.49 -16.29
CA GLY A 270 -4.43 9.62 -15.94
C GLY A 270 -4.84 8.32 -15.24
N GLU A 271 -6.12 8.13 -14.92
CA GLU A 271 -6.65 7.00 -14.16
C GLU A 271 -7.88 6.39 -14.85
N PRO A 272 -8.24 5.15 -14.52
CA PRO A 272 -7.74 4.26 -13.47
C PRO A 272 -6.40 3.61 -13.79
N TYR A 273 -5.72 3.05 -12.76
CA TYR A 273 -4.70 2.02 -12.94
C TYR A 273 -5.33 0.76 -13.53
N ILE A 274 -4.56 -0.03 -14.27
CA ILE A 274 -5.05 -1.26 -14.91
C ILE A 274 -4.19 -2.42 -14.44
N ILE A 275 -4.84 -3.44 -13.86
CA ILE A 275 -4.23 -4.69 -13.42
C ILE A 275 -4.87 -5.85 -14.18
N PHE A 276 -4.08 -6.62 -14.91
CA PHE A 276 -4.51 -7.88 -15.54
C PHE A 276 -4.48 -9.00 -14.48
N SER A 277 -5.59 -9.12 -13.74
CA SER A 277 -5.68 -9.95 -12.53
C SER A 277 -5.40 -11.43 -12.77
N ASP A 278 -5.81 -11.97 -13.91
CA ASP A 278 -5.55 -13.38 -14.26
C ASP A 278 -4.07 -13.63 -14.52
N THR A 279 -3.41 -12.70 -15.22
CA THR A 279 -1.96 -12.77 -15.46
C THR A 279 -1.20 -12.73 -14.15
N VAL A 280 -1.54 -11.79 -13.24
CA VAL A 280 -0.94 -11.68 -11.90
C VAL A 280 -1.09 -12.98 -11.13
N ASN A 281 -2.31 -13.52 -11.05
CA ASN A 281 -2.58 -14.75 -10.31
C ASN A 281 -1.92 -15.99 -10.96
N LYS A 282 -1.75 -16.02 -12.30
CA LYS A 282 -0.96 -17.04 -12.99
C LYS A 282 0.53 -17.02 -12.62
N GLN A 283 1.08 -15.83 -12.35
CA GLN A 283 2.50 -15.65 -11.99
C GLN A 283 2.78 -15.75 -10.49
N MET A 284 1.75 -15.84 -9.65
CA MET A 284 1.91 -15.97 -8.21
C MET A 284 2.82 -17.16 -7.85
N PRO A 285 3.67 -17.05 -6.81
CA PRO A 285 4.52 -18.14 -6.34
C PRO A 285 3.75 -19.42 -6.02
N SER A 286 4.34 -20.57 -6.35
CA SER A 286 3.67 -21.88 -6.25
C SER A 286 3.18 -22.22 -4.85
N HIS A 287 3.93 -21.83 -3.81
CA HIS A 287 3.54 -22.06 -2.41
C HIS A 287 2.27 -21.27 -2.02
N GLN A 288 2.11 -20.04 -2.53
CA GLN A 288 0.90 -19.23 -2.30
C GLN A 288 -0.31 -19.82 -3.05
N LYS A 289 -0.13 -20.27 -4.30
CA LYS A 289 -1.18 -20.97 -5.06
C LYS A 289 -1.67 -22.24 -4.36
N LYS A 290 -0.75 -23.04 -3.79
CA LYS A 290 -1.10 -24.25 -3.04
C LYS A 290 -1.98 -23.97 -1.81
N LEU A 291 -1.85 -22.79 -1.23
CA LEU A 291 -2.68 -22.32 -0.10
C LEU A 291 -4.00 -21.67 -0.56
N GLY A 292 -4.28 -21.64 -1.87
CA GLY A 292 -5.48 -21.00 -2.41
C GLY A 292 -5.51 -19.47 -2.27
N LEU A 293 -4.36 -18.84 -2.01
CA LEU A 293 -4.27 -17.39 -1.89
C LEU A 293 -4.50 -16.71 -3.25
N LYS A 294 -5.00 -15.49 -3.22
CA LYS A 294 -5.33 -14.74 -4.43
C LYS A 294 -4.97 -13.26 -4.27
N VAL A 295 -4.28 -12.72 -5.27
CA VAL A 295 -4.07 -11.26 -5.41
C VAL A 295 -5.34 -10.63 -5.93
N ARG A 296 -5.83 -9.59 -5.24
CA ARG A 296 -7.09 -8.87 -5.52
C ARG A 296 -6.88 -7.41 -5.88
N GLN A 297 -5.71 -6.85 -5.58
CA GLN A 297 -5.38 -5.45 -5.84
C GLN A 297 -3.87 -5.23 -5.82
N SER A 298 -3.48 -3.97 -5.90
CA SER A 298 -2.11 -3.53 -5.66
C SER A 298 -2.05 -2.47 -4.55
N ASN A 299 -0.86 -1.96 -4.29
CA ASN A 299 -0.64 -0.83 -3.39
C ASN A 299 -1.01 0.51 -4.05
N LEU A 300 -0.71 1.62 -3.38
CA LEU A 300 -0.95 2.98 -3.89
C LEU A 300 -0.30 3.24 -5.26
N CYS A 301 0.91 2.75 -5.49
CA CYS A 301 1.69 3.00 -6.71
C CYS A 301 1.50 1.92 -7.80
N SER A 302 0.73 0.87 -7.52
CA SER A 302 0.36 -0.19 -8.47
C SER A 302 1.50 -1.14 -8.90
N GLU A 303 2.56 -1.28 -8.08
CA GLU A 303 3.68 -2.19 -8.37
C GLU A 303 3.71 -3.46 -7.49
N ILE A 304 2.94 -3.54 -6.41
CA ILE A 304 2.98 -4.67 -5.45
C ILE A 304 1.77 -5.58 -5.63
N MET A 305 2.04 -6.86 -5.87
CA MET A 305 1.02 -7.89 -6.11
C MET A 305 1.09 -8.96 -5.00
N LEU A 306 0.47 -8.65 -3.84
CA LEU A 306 0.43 -9.53 -2.67
C LEU A 306 -1.01 -9.91 -2.31
N HIS A 307 -1.17 -11.05 -1.64
CA HIS A 307 -2.45 -11.51 -1.13
C HIS A 307 -2.95 -10.63 0.02
N THR A 308 -4.26 -10.34 0.01
CA THR A 308 -4.97 -9.62 1.06
C THR A 308 -6.35 -10.23 1.32
N GLY A 309 -7.00 -9.77 2.37
CA GLY A 309 -8.27 -10.32 2.83
C GLY A 309 -8.09 -11.67 3.54
N LEU A 310 -9.09 -12.51 3.53
CA LEU A 310 -9.06 -13.77 4.27
C LEU A 310 -8.03 -14.76 3.69
N ASP A 311 -7.16 -15.27 4.56
CA ASP A 311 -6.23 -16.35 4.24
C ASP A 311 -6.93 -17.74 4.34
N HIS A 312 -6.16 -18.80 4.07
CA HIS A 312 -6.63 -20.18 4.14
C HIS A 312 -7.09 -20.64 5.55
N GLN A 313 -6.80 -19.84 6.58
CA GLN A 313 -7.22 -20.08 7.98
C GLN A 313 -8.37 -19.14 8.38
N GLY A 314 -8.93 -18.37 7.45
CA GLY A 314 -9.99 -17.40 7.71
C GLY A 314 -9.54 -16.15 8.48
N ARG A 315 -8.25 -15.85 8.51
CA ARG A 315 -7.70 -14.64 9.15
C ARG A 315 -7.55 -13.54 8.12
N GLU A 316 -7.93 -12.33 8.48
CA GLU A 316 -7.69 -11.16 7.64
C GLU A 316 -6.18 -10.84 7.58
N ARG A 317 -5.74 -10.48 6.39
CA ARG A 317 -4.35 -10.16 6.07
C ARG A 317 -4.25 -8.79 5.42
N THR A 318 -3.41 -7.96 6.03
CA THR A 318 -2.89 -6.74 5.42
C THR A 318 -1.48 -7.01 4.94
N ALA A 319 -1.22 -6.79 3.66
CA ALA A 319 0.11 -6.92 3.11
C ALA A 319 0.89 -5.62 3.30
N VAL A 320 2.20 -5.74 3.48
CA VAL A 320 3.12 -4.61 3.66
C VAL A 320 4.21 -4.61 2.60
N CYS A 321 4.75 -3.45 2.32
CA CYS A 321 5.81 -3.25 1.35
C CYS A 321 6.92 -2.39 1.95
N CYS A 322 8.14 -2.90 1.90
CA CYS A 322 9.37 -2.17 2.14
C CYS A 322 10.13 -2.06 0.83
N LEU A 323 10.56 -0.87 0.46
CA LEU A 323 11.26 -0.66 -0.81
C LEU A 323 12.43 0.31 -0.71
N SER A 324 13.32 0.20 -1.69
CA SER A 324 14.41 1.11 -1.95
C SER A 324 14.68 1.16 -3.46
N SER A 325 15.51 2.09 -3.88
CA SER A 325 15.89 2.25 -5.29
C SER A 325 17.41 2.14 -5.47
N LEU A 326 17.83 1.40 -6.48
CA LEU A 326 19.20 1.39 -6.96
C LEU A 326 19.37 2.51 -8.00
N ASN A 327 20.47 3.23 -7.93
CA ASN A 327 20.79 4.27 -8.91
C ASN A 327 21.44 3.63 -10.14
N ALA A 328 20.68 3.54 -11.23
CA ALA A 328 21.19 2.97 -12.49
C ALA A 328 22.26 3.84 -13.17
N GLU A 329 22.30 5.15 -12.89
CA GLU A 329 23.35 6.06 -13.40
C GLU A 329 24.74 5.64 -12.91
N THR A 330 24.83 5.13 -11.68
CA THR A 330 26.09 4.67 -11.05
C THR A 330 26.29 3.15 -11.17
N PHE A 331 25.58 2.48 -12.07
CA PHE A 331 25.65 1.02 -12.26
C PHE A 331 27.09 0.53 -12.40
N MET A 332 27.90 1.17 -13.24
CA MET A 332 29.29 0.78 -13.52
C MET A 332 30.23 0.91 -12.30
N GLU A 333 29.78 1.63 -11.26
CA GLU A 333 30.53 1.78 -10.02
C GLU A 333 30.17 0.62 -9.07
N TRP A 334 28.87 0.42 -8.78
CA TRP A 334 28.43 -0.54 -7.80
C TRP A 334 28.31 -1.99 -8.32
N GLU A 335 28.26 -2.25 -9.64
CA GLU A 335 28.27 -3.60 -10.20
C GLU A 335 29.50 -4.42 -9.82
N LYS A 336 30.62 -3.75 -9.47
CA LYS A 336 31.91 -4.34 -9.12
C LYS A 336 32.03 -4.65 -7.62
N GLU A 337 31.11 -4.17 -6.83
CA GLU A 337 31.11 -4.35 -5.38
C GLU A 337 30.49 -5.69 -5.01
N GLU A 338 31.31 -6.61 -4.55
CA GLU A 338 30.95 -8.02 -4.34
C GLU A 338 29.72 -8.22 -3.44
N HIS A 339 29.57 -7.42 -2.38
CA HIS A 339 28.51 -7.58 -1.39
C HIS A 339 27.33 -6.60 -1.57
N PHE A 340 27.38 -5.67 -2.53
CA PHE A 340 26.43 -4.56 -2.58
C PHE A 340 24.96 -5.00 -2.67
N LEU A 341 24.63 -5.90 -3.60
CA LEU A 341 23.24 -6.35 -3.76
C LEU A 341 22.79 -7.21 -2.56
N GLU A 342 23.68 -8.08 -2.03
CA GLU A 342 23.37 -8.87 -0.85
C GLU A 342 23.09 -7.99 0.36
N ASP A 343 23.94 -6.98 0.62
CA ASP A 343 23.77 -6.01 1.70
C ASP A 343 22.43 -5.26 1.59
N VAL A 344 22.05 -4.82 0.38
CA VAL A 344 20.78 -4.11 0.15
C VAL A 344 19.57 -5.02 0.41
N PHE A 345 19.58 -6.26 -0.08
CA PHE A 345 18.50 -7.21 0.18
C PHE A 345 18.42 -7.56 1.66
N ARG A 346 19.54 -7.78 2.30
CA ARG A 346 19.59 -8.05 3.74
C ARG A 346 19.10 -6.88 4.58
N PHE A 347 19.44 -5.65 4.17
CA PHE A 347 18.90 -4.44 4.76
C PHE A 347 17.35 -4.41 4.70
N LEU A 348 16.76 -4.72 3.54
CA LEU A 348 15.30 -4.73 3.38
C LEU A 348 14.64 -5.82 4.22
N ASP A 349 15.24 -7.02 4.32
CA ASP A 349 14.77 -8.08 5.22
C ASP A 349 14.77 -7.62 6.68
N ASN A 350 15.82 -6.91 7.11
CA ASN A 350 15.93 -6.41 8.47
C ASN A 350 14.92 -5.28 8.76
N VAL A 351 14.58 -4.45 7.77
CA VAL A 351 13.48 -3.48 7.89
C VAL A 351 12.14 -4.18 8.11
N LEU A 352 11.87 -5.27 7.37
CA LEU A 352 10.65 -6.06 7.56
C LEU A 352 10.64 -6.76 8.91
N GLN A 353 11.78 -7.28 9.37
CA GLN A 353 11.89 -7.90 10.67
C GLN A 353 11.64 -6.92 11.82
N ASP A 354 12.20 -5.71 11.74
CA ASP A 354 11.93 -4.62 12.71
C ASP A 354 10.43 -4.27 12.74
N PHE A 355 9.79 -4.22 11.57
CA PHE A 355 8.34 -4.00 11.50
C PHE A 355 7.56 -5.12 12.20
N ILE A 356 7.88 -6.39 11.94
CA ILE A 356 7.21 -7.54 12.59
C ILE A 356 7.37 -7.50 14.11
N GLU A 357 8.52 -7.06 14.61
CA GLU A 357 8.78 -6.96 16.04
C GLU A 357 8.03 -5.80 16.72
N ARG A 358 7.66 -4.75 15.96
CA ARG A 358 6.89 -3.59 16.46
C ARG A 358 5.39 -3.74 16.32
N ALA A 359 4.91 -4.52 15.34
CA ALA A 359 3.49 -4.76 15.09
C ALA A 359 2.91 -5.80 16.07
#